data_e762492aeb28248598dbfaa4b241bc3d
#
_entry.id   e762492aeb28248598dbfaa4b241bc3d
#
_cell.length_a   1.000
_cell.length_b   1.000
_cell.length_c   1.000
_cell.angle_alpha   90.00
_cell.angle_beta   90.00
_cell.angle_gamma   90.00
#
_symmetry.space_group_name_H-M   'P 1'
#
loop_
_entity.id
_entity.type
_entity.pdbx_description
1 polymer ?
#
loop_
_entity_poly.entity_id
_entity_poly.type
_entity_poly.pdbx_seq_one_letter_code
_entity_poly.pdbx_strand_id
1 'polypeptide(L)'
;CIRDRSSRALLGAARGEIAKKLDLIKEGDWAFTWVVDAPLFEPSADATASGDVALGHSKWTAVHHAFTSPKPEYLDNFDQNPGEALAYAYDIVCNGNEIGGGSIRIHQQDVQKRVFDVMGIGDEEAQEKFGFLLDAFQYGAPPHGGIAFGWDRIVSLLGGFDSIRDVIAFPKSGGGVDPLTDAPAAIPAAQRKAVSYTH
;
A
#
# COMPACT_ATOMS: atom_id res chain seq x y z
N CYS A 1 24.25 -10.75 1.30
CA CYS A 1 23.49 -11.84 0.72
C CYS A 1 22.15 -12.14 1.39
N ILE A 2 21.82 -11.59 2.56
CA ILE A 2 20.48 -11.71 3.19
C ILE A 2 19.64 -10.43 2.93
N ARG A 3 19.99 -9.65 1.92
CA ARG A 3 19.33 -8.36 1.63
C ARG A 3 18.29 -8.44 0.51
N ASP A 4 18.19 -9.57 -0.19
CA ASP A 4 17.19 -9.69 -1.23
C ASP A 4 15.79 -10.01 -0.66
N ARG A 5 14.74 -9.61 -1.38
CA ARG A 5 13.33 -9.75 -0.99
C ARG A 5 12.93 -11.21 -0.80
N SER A 6 13.45 -12.10 -1.63
CA SER A 6 13.13 -13.53 -1.60
C SER A 6 13.66 -14.21 -0.34
N SER A 7 14.89 -13.90 0.07
CA SER A 7 15.48 -14.41 1.31
C SER A 7 14.72 -13.91 2.55
N ARG A 8 14.25 -12.66 2.56
CA ARG A 8 13.44 -12.12 3.66
C ARG A 8 12.07 -12.79 3.75
N ALA A 9 11.42 -13.02 2.61
CA ALA A 9 10.14 -13.73 2.55
C ALA A 9 10.28 -15.17 3.06
N LEU A 10 11.33 -15.88 2.65
CA LEU A 10 11.63 -17.24 3.12
C LEU A 10 11.86 -17.29 4.63
N LEU A 11 12.64 -16.37 5.18
CA LEU A 11 12.87 -16.26 6.63
C LEU A 11 11.57 -15.95 7.39
N GLY A 12 10.72 -15.10 6.85
CA GLY A 12 9.39 -14.81 7.40
C GLY A 12 8.50 -16.05 7.45
N ALA A 13 8.44 -16.81 6.37
CA ALA A 13 7.70 -18.08 6.29
C ALA A 13 8.24 -19.11 7.27
N ALA A 14 9.57 -19.30 7.31
CA ALA A 14 10.23 -20.22 8.24
C ALA A 14 9.94 -19.87 9.70
N ARG A 15 9.95 -18.58 10.06
CA ARG A 15 9.59 -18.11 11.40
C ARG A 15 8.16 -18.54 11.79
N GLY A 16 7.20 -18.37 10.86
CA GLY A 16 5.82 -18.78 11.08
C GLY A 16 5.67 -20.29 11.30
N GLU A 17 6.34 -21.10 10.47
CA GLU A 17 6.33 -22.57 10.61
C GLU A 17 6.98 -23.06 11.92
N ILE A 18 8.09 -22.44 12.31
CA ILE A 18 8.75 -22.78 13.58
C ILE A 18 7.84 -22.42 14.75
N ALA A 19 7.21 -21.25 14.73
CA ALA A 19 6.31 -20.82 15.78
C ALA A 19 5.12 -21.78 15.96
N LYS A 20 4.52 -22.24 14.88
CA LYS A 20 3.45 -23.26 14.88
C LYS A 20 3.95 -24.59 15.46
N LYS A 21 5.08 -25.10 14.97
CA LYS A 21 5.63 -26.41 15.41
C LYS A 21 6.03 -26.45 16.87
N LEU A 22 6.43 -25.32 17.41
CA LEU A 22 6.85 -25.20 18.82
C LEU A 22 5.74 -24.68 19.75
N ASP A 23 4.52 -24.51 19.21
CA ASP A 23 3.36 -23.98 19.95
C ASP A 23 3.68 -22.66 20.69
N LEU A 24 4.37 -21.74 20.00
CA LEU A 24 4.77 -20.45 20.56
C LEU A 24 3.64 -19.41 20.51
N ILE A 25 2.63 -19.62 19.69
CA ILE A 25 1.46 -18.74 19.56
C ILE A 25 0.32 -19.41 20.33
N LYS A 26 -0.07 -18.83 21.44
CA LYS A 26 -1.15 -19.35 22.29
C LYS A 26 -2.48 -18.71 21.91
N GLU A 27 -3.54 -19.49 22.01
CA GLU A 27 -4.89 -18.99 21.81
C GLU A 27 -5.22 -17.91 22.85
N GLY A 28 -5.77 -16.80 22.40
CA GLY A 28 -6.13 -15.65 23.24
C GLY A 28 -5.00 -14.65 23.50
N ASP A 29 -3.77 -14.91 23.05
CA ASP A 29 -2.68 -13.94 23.15
C ASP A 29 -2.83 -12.85 22.07
N TRP A 30 -2.61 -11.61 22.47
CA TRP A 30 -2.61 -10.44 21.58
C TRP A 30 -1.21 -9.85 21.52
N ALA A 31 -0.49 -10.12 20.42
CA ALA A 31 0.86 -9.64 20.21
C ALA A 31 0.86 -8.55 19.13
N PHE A 32 1.11 -7.30 19.54
CA PHE A 32 1.19 -6.15 18.67
C PHE A 32 2.64 -5.80 18.33
N THR A 33 2.89 -5.39 17.11
CA THR A 33 4.16 -4.83 16.69
C THR A 33 3.97 -3.75 15.62
N TRP A 34 4.91 -2.80 15.57
CA TRP A 34 5.00 -1.84 14.49
C TRP A 34 6.03 -2.30 13.47
N VAL A 35 5.67 -2.20 12.20
CA VAL A 35 6.58 -2.30 11.07
C VAL A 35 6.87 -0.88 10.61
N VAL A 36 8.14 -0.51 10.65
CA VAL A 36 8.63 0.82 10.27
C VAL A 36 9.86 0.66 9.38
N ASP A 37 10.36 1.78 8.84
CA ASP A 37 11.57 1.79 8.03
C ASP A 37 11.44 0.97 6.74
N ALA A 38 10.24 0.96 6.15
CA ALA A 38 10.04 0.37 4.84
C ALA A 38 10.79 1.19 3.77
N PRO A 39 11.27 0.55 2.69
CA PRO A 39 11.84 1.28 1.56
C PRO A 39 10.82 2.28 0.97
N LEU A 40 11.29 3.44 0.54
CA LEU A 40 10.45 4.42 -0.16
C LEU A 40 10.14 3.96 -1.58
N PHE A 41 11.17 3.43 -2.25
CA PHE A 41 11.08 2.91 -3.62
C PHE A 41 11.57 1.47 -3.71
N GLU A 42 11.05 0.76 -4.70
CA GLU A 42 11.56 -0.55 -5.10
C GLU A 42 11.74 -0.60 -6.63
N PRO A 43 12.56 -1.52 -7.14
CA PRO A 43 12.65 -1.73 -8.59
C PRO A 43 11.30 -2.11 -9.18
N SER A 44 10.88 -1.46 -10.27
CA SER A 44 9.61 -1.72 -10.95
C SER A 44 9.46 -3.17 -11.40
N ALA A 45 10.57 -3.83 -11.74
CA ALA A 45 10.58 -5.26 -12.09
C ALA A 45 10.22 -6.15 -10.89
N ASP A 46 10.65 -5.78 -9.67
CA ASP A 46 10.35 -6.54 -8.45
C ASP A 46 8.90 -6.38 -8.04
N ALA A 47 8.33 -5.16 -8.15
CA ALA A 47 6.93 -4.90 -7.92
C ALA A 47 6.05 -5.73 -8.86
N THR A 48 6.32 -5.69 -10.17
CA THR A 48 5.59 -6.46 -11.18
C THR A 48 5.69 -7.97 -10.94
N ALA A 49 6.85 -8.48 -10.58
CA ALA A 49 7.06 -9.89 -10.26
C ALA A 49 6.27 -10.34 -9.01
N SER A 50 5.96 -9.41 -8.09
CA SER A 50 5.13 -9.67 -6.90
C SER A 50 3.63 -9.56 -7.17
N GLY A 51 3.22 -9.15 -8.38
CA GLY A 51 1.82 -8.93 -8.76
C GLY A 51 1.32 -7.51 -8.45
N ASP A 52 2.19 -6.59 -8.04
CA ASP A 52 1.87 -5.20 -7.81
C ASP A 52 1.92 -4.41 -9.13
N VAL A 53 1.20 -3.31 -9.20
CA VAL A 53 1.22 -2.41 -10.34
C VAL A 53 2.29 -1.35 -10.12
N ALA A 54 3.35 -1.40 -10.94
CA ALA A 54 4.35 -0.34 -10.96
C ALA A 54 3.73 0.96 -11.49
N LEU A 55 3.83 2.03 -10.71
CA LEU A 55 3.41 3.36 -11.13
C LEU A 55 4.60 4.09 -11.77
N GLY A 56 4.32 4.81 -12.86
CA GLY A 56 5.34 5.56 -13.62
C GLY A 56 6.10 4.70 -14.62
N HIS A 57 7.12 5.29 -15.24
CA HIS A 57 7.82 4.74 -16.40
C HIS A 57 9.32 4.50 -16.17
N SER A 58 9.79 4.71 -14.94
CA SER A 58 11.20 4.49 -14.60
C SER A 58 11.46 3.08 -14.08
N LYS A 59 12.72 2.81 -13.74
CA LYS A 59 13.11 1.57 -13.06
C LYS A 59 12.70 1.51 -11.59
N TRP A 60 12.14 2.60 -11.04
CA TRP A 60 11.73 2.71 -9.66
C TRP A 60 10.23 2.97 -9.55
N THR A 61 9.57 2.34 -8.60
CA THR A 61 8.19 2.62 -8.21
C THR A 61 8.10 2.79 -6.70
N ALA A 62 7.07 3.49 -6.22
CA ALA A 62 6.86 3.63 -4.79
C ALA A 62 6.38 2.31 -4.18
N VAL A 63 6.92 1.94 -3.00
CA VAL A 63 6.50 0.72 -2.28
C VAL A 63 5.07 0.83 -1.75
N HIS A 64 4.70 2.00 -1.21
CA HIS A 64 3.35 2.26 -0.73
C HIS A 64 2.54 3.03 -1.78
N HIS A 65 2.79 4.33 -1.88
CA HIS A 65 2.21 5.20 -2.91
C HIS A 65 3.04 6.48 -3.07
N ALA A 66 2.86 7.17 -4.18
CA ALA A 66 3.66 8.32 -4.59
C ALA A 66 3.56 9.56 -3.66
N PHE A 67 2.66 9.56 -2.70
CA PHE A 67 2.45 10.66 -1.75
C PHE A 67 3.02 10.39 -0.35
N THR A 68 3.69 9.26 -0.15
CA THR A 68 4.40 8.93 1.09
C THR A 68 5.66 9.76 1.20
N SER A 69 5.83 10.46 2.32
CA SER A 69 7.03 11.25 2.58
C SER A 69 8.26 10.37 2.77
N PRO A 70 9.41 10.75 2.20
CA PRO A 70 10.69 10.24 2.69
C PRO A 70 10.84 10.54 4.18
N LYS A 71 11.57 9.72 4.91
CA LYS A 71 12.01 10.10 6.26
C LYS A 71 12.86 11.36 6.23
N PRO A 72 12.84 12.17 7.32
CA PRO A 72 13.55 13.45 7.36
C PRO A 72 15.02 13.38 6.95
N GLU A 73 15.72 12.32 7.35
CA GLU A 73 17.13 12.10 7.05
C GLU A 73 17.44 11.84 5.57
N TYR A 74 16.43 11.55 4.76
CA TYR A 74 16.56 11.29 3.31
C TYR A 74 16.00 12.41 2.44
N LEU A 75 15.35 13.44 3.00
CA LEU A 75 14.70 14.50 2.24
C LEU A 75 15.64 15.20 1.23
N ASP A 76 16.90 15.32 1.55
CA ASP A 76 17.86 16.02 0.71
C ASP A 76 18.43 15.15 -0.43
N ASN A 77 18.39 13.82 -0.32
CA ASN A 77 19.12 12.92 -1.21
C ASN A 77 18.39 11.66 -1.68
N PHE A 78 17.10 11.50 -1.38
CA PHE A 78 16.34 10.30 -1.76
C PHE A 78 16.28 10.04 -3.27
N ASP A 79 16.36 11.08 -4.07
CA ASP A 79 16.38 11.03 -5.52
C ASP A 79 17.73 10.64 -6.12
N GLN A 80 18.83 10.87 -5.38
CA GLN A 80 20.18 10.47 -5.78
C GLN A 80 20.41 8.97 -5.53
N ASN A 81 19.87 8.43 -4.43
CA ASN A 81 19.97 7.03 -4.02
C ASN A 81 18.61 6.42 -3.68
N PRO A 82 17.69 6.25 -4.66
CA PRO A 82 16.31 5.80 -4.38
C PRO A 82 16.23 4.45 -3.68
N GLY A 83 17.20 3.56 -3.95
CA GLY A 83 17.22 2.22 -3.33
C GLY A 83 17.62 2.19 -1.86
N GLU A 84 18.10 3.29 -1.30
CA GLU A 84 18.48 3.42 0.12
C GLU A 84 17.48 4.24 0.92
N ALA A 85 16.63 5.01 0.23
CA ALA A 85 15.67 5.90 0.87
C ALA A 85 14.57 5.13 1.60
N LEU A 86 14.31 5.53 2.84
CA LEU A 86 13.25 4.96 3.67
C LEU A 86 12.01 5.85 3.67
N ALA A 87 10.85 5.21 3.65
CA ALA A 87 9.55 5.84 3.76
C ALA A 87 9.22 6.22 5.21
N TYR A 88 8.57 7.35 5.39
CA TYR A 88 7.95 7.70 6.67
C TYR A 88 6.56 7.04 6.76
N ALA A 89 6.57 5.71 6.65
CA ALA A 89 5.40 4.84 6.71
C ALA A 89 5.48 3.93 7.94
N TYR A 90 4.34 3.44 8.35
CA TYR A 90 4.19 2.59 9.53
C TYR A 90 2.97 1.70 9.38
N ASP A 91 3.13 0.43 9.74
CA ASP A 91 2.04 -0.54 9.80
C ASP A 91 1.95 -1.12 11.20
N ILE A 92 0.74 -1.32 11.68
CA ILE A 92 0.48 -2.05 12.92
C ILE A 92 0.06 -3.47 12.59
N VAL A 93 0.74 -4.42 13.20
CA VAL A 93 0.53 -5.86 13.02
C VAL A 93 0.08 -6.46 14.33
N CYS A 94 -0.94 -7.30 14.30
CA CYS A 94 -1.41 -8.08 15.42
C CYS A 94 -1.39 -9.57 15.06
N ASN A 95 -0.72 -10.39 15.86
CA ASN A 95 -0.62 -11.85 15.65
C ASN A 95 -0.20 -12.24 14.23
N GLY A 96 0.71 -11.48 13.62
CA GLY A 96 1.17 -11.70 12.26
C GLY A 96 0.26 -11.14 11.15
N ASN A 97 -0.87 -10.54 11.49
CA ASN A 97 -1.76 -9.88 10.55
C ASN A 97 -1.60 -8.37 10.62
N GLU A 98 -1.34 -7.72 9.50
CA GLU A 98 -1.43 -6.27 9.37
C GLU A 98 -2.88 -5.85 9.58
N ILE A 99 -3.15 -5.08 10.62
CA ILE A 99 -4.49 -4.59 10.98
C ILE A 99 -4.70 -3.12 10.65
N GLY A 100 -3.65 -2.42 10.31
CA GLY A 100 -3.71 -1.03 9.88
C GLY A 100 -2.37 -0.53 9.41
N GLY A 101 -2.38 0.50 8.58
CA GLY A 101 -1.18 1.11 8.06
C GLY A 101 -1.39 2.57 7.67
N GLY A 102 -0.31 3.29 7.58
CA GLY A 102 -0.35 4.70 7.24
C GLY A 102 1.02 5.29 6.94
N SER A 103 1.01 6.56 6.67
CA SER A 103 2.26 7.31 6.45
C SER A 103 2.11 8.79 6.75
N ILE A 104 3.22 9.45 6.99
CA ILE A 104 3.32 10.88 6.85
C ILE A 104 3.33 11.20 5.35
N ARG A 105 2.53 12.18 4.96
CA ARG A 105 2.34 12.56 3.56
C ARG A 105 3.31 13.66 3.16
N ILE A 106 3.66 13.68 1.89
CA ILE A 106 4.33 14.83 1.29
C ILE A 106 3.34 15.99 1.29
N HIS A 107 3.78 17.15 1.76
CA HIS A 107 3.01 18.39 1.74
C HIS A 107 3.73 19.53 1.01
N GLN A 108 4.97 19.30 0.57
CA GLN A 108 5.80 20.25 -0.16
C GLN A 108 5.81 19.88 -1.64
N GLN A 109 5.55 20.84 -2.52
CA GLN A 109 5.46 20.60 -3.96
C GLN A 109 6.76 20.14 -4.59
N ASP A 110 7.88 20.73 -4.16
CA ASP A 110 9.23 20.38 -4.66
C ASP A 110 9.60 18.94 -4.31
N VAL A 111 9.28 18.48 -3.11
CA VAL A 111 9.49 17.08 -2.68
C VAL A 111 8.60 16.14 -3.51
N GLN A 112 7.33 16.51 -3.73
CA GLN A 112 6.40 15.71 -4.52
C GLN A 112 6.87 15.58 -5.98
N LYS A 113 7.34 16.68 -6.57
CA LYS A 113 7.89 16.66 -7.93
C LYS A 113 9.09 15.73 -8.02
N ARG A 114 10.03 15.81 -7.10
CA ARG A 114 11.21 14.93 -7.07
C ARG A 114 10.83 13.45 -6.94
N VAL A 115 9.80 13.11 -6.16
CA VAL A 115 9.29 11.73 -6.08
C VAL A 115 8.72 11.27 -7.43
N PHE A 116 7.94 12.11 -8.10
CA PHE A 116 7.43 11.79 -9.45
C PHE A 116 8.56 11.63 -10.46
N ASP A 117 9.57 12.50 -10.42
CA ASP A 117 10.75 12.42 -11.30
C ASP A 117 11.48 11.07 -11.13
N VAL A 118 11.68 10.61 -9.88
CA VAL A 118 12.27 9.28 -9.59
C VAL A 118 11.44 8.18 -10.21
N MET A 119 10.13 8.28 -10.16
CA MET A 119 9.20 7.28 -10.73
C MET A 119 9.04 7.42 -12.24
N GLY A 120 9.57 8.47 -12.87
CA GLY A 120 9.42 8.76 -14.29
C GLY A 120 8.01 9.21 -14.69
N ILE A 121 7.31 9.88 -13.78
CA ILE A 121 6.01 10.51 -14.04
C ILE A 121 6.29 11.97 -14.43
N GLY A 122 6.04 12.29 -15.70
CA GLY A 122 6.24 13.65 -16.21
C GLY A 122 5.19 14.65 -15.72
N ASP A 123 5.48 15.94 -15.88
CA ASP A 123 4.60 17.02 -15.39
C ASP A 123 3.16 16.94 -15.99
N GLU A 124 3.02 16.61 -17.26
CA GLU A 124 1.71 16.46 -17.92
C GLU A 124 0.91 15.30 -17.33
N GLU A 125 1.54 14.14 -17.15
CA GLU A 125 0.92 12.96 -16.53
C GLU A 125 0.56 13.21 -15.06
N ALA A 126 1.46 13.86 -14.32
CA ALA A 126 1.21 14.24 -12.93
C ALA A 126 0.00 15.19 -12.82
N GLN A 127 -0.11 16.17 -13.71
CA GLN A 127 -1.25 17.09 -13.74
C GLN A 127 -2.55 16.39 -14.16
N GLU A 128 -2.51 15.48 -15.14
CA GLU A 128 -3.68 14.73 -15.57
C GLU A 128 -4.23 13.83 -14.46
N LYS A 129 -3.35 13.11 -13.77
CA LYS A 129 -3.74 12.11 -12.75
C LYS A 129 -3.99 12.70 -11.37
N PHE A 130 -3.21 13.72 -10.99
CA PHE A 130 -3.14 14.24 -9.63
C PHE A 130 -3.29 15.76 -9.54
N GLY A 131 -3.67 16.43 -10.63
CA GLY A 131 -3.73 17.88 -10.72
C GLY A 131 -4.51 18.52 -9.56
N PHE A 132 -5.66 17.94 -9.20
CA PHE A 132 -6.47 18.46 -8.08
C PHE A 132 -5.70 18.50 -6.75
N LEU A 133 -4.81 17.54 -6.48
CA LEU A 133 -3.99 17.50 -5.28
C LEU A 133 -2.81 18.46 -5.39
N LEU A 134 -2.15 18.50 -6.55
CA LEU A 134 -1.03 19.41 -6.81
C LEU A 134 -1.49 20.87 -6.72
N ASP A 135 -2.68 21.17 -7.25
CA ASP A 135 -3.28 22.50 -7.13
C ASP A 135 -3.60 22.86 -5.66
N ALA A 136 -4.10 21.90 -4.88
CA ALA A 136 -4.35 22.10 -3.46
C ALA A 136 -3.06 22.42 -2.68
N PHE A 137 -1.93 21.83 -3.03
CA PHE A 137 -0.64 22.13 -2.39
C PHE A 137 -0.18 23.57 -2.58
N GLN A 138 -0.62 24.26 -3.64
CA GLN A 138 -0.32 25.67 -3.89
C GLN A 138 -0.87 26.59 -2.78
N TYR A 139 -1.89 26.15 -2.07
CA TYR A 139 -2.49 26.90 -0.96
C TYR A 139 -1.81 26.63 0.40
N GLY A 140 -0.72 25.87 0.42
CA GLY A 140 0.05 25.61 1.63
C GLY A 140 -0.54 24.49 2.48
N ALA A 141 -0.48 23.27 2.00
CA ALA A 141 -0.89 22.11 2.79
C ALA A 141 -0.06 21.98 4.08
N PRO A 142 -0.70 21.77 5.26
CA PRO A 142 0.04 21.54 6.50
C PRO A 142 0.72 20.17 6.46
N PRO A 143 1.75 19.95 7.29
CA PRO A 143 2.22 18.60 7.57
C PRO A 143 1.06 17.73 8.03
N HIS A 144 0.87 16.59 7.40
CA HIS A 144 -0.25 15.69 7.67
C HIS A 144 0.14 14.24 7.47
N GLY A 145 -0.65 13.37 8.04
CA GLY A 145 -0.53 11.93 7.94
C GLY A 145 -1.77 11.28 8.49
N GLY A 146 -1.77 9.96 8.53
CA GLY A 146 -2.90 9.23 9.06
C GLY A 146 -2.65 7.73 9.08
N ILE A 147 -3.60 7.01 9.63
CA ILE A 147 -3.63 5.56 9.66
C ILE A 147 -5.01 5.07 9.23
N ALA A 148 -5.06 4.04 8.42
CA ALA A 148 -6.27 3.33 8.06
C ALA A 148 -6.25 1.93 8.68
N PHE A 149 -7.38 1.49 9.21
CA PHE A 149 -7.51 0.16 9.81
C PHE A 149 -8.32 -0.76 8.90
N GLY A 150 -7.84 -2.01 8.75
CA GLY A 150 -8.58 -3.09 8.10
C GLY A 150 -9.66 -3.63 9.02
N TRP A 151 -10.86 -3.04 8.98
CA TRP A 151 -11.92 -3.38 9.91
C TRP A 151 -12.31 -4.86 9.88
N ASP A 152 -12.42 -5.45 8.71
CA ASP A 152 -12.72 -6.88 8.56
C ASP A 152 -11.65 -7.77 9.20
N ARG A 153 -10.37 -7.39 9.10
CA ARG A 153 -9.27 -8.11 9.78
C ARG A 153 -9.38 -8.02 11.29
N ILE A 154 -9.68 -6.84 11.82
CA ILE A 154 -9.88 -6.65 13.26
C ILE A 154 -11.04 -7.51 13.76
N VAL A 155 -12.17 -7.50 13.04
CA VAL A 155 -13.36 -8.29 13.41
C VAL A 155 -13.06 -9.79 13.32
N SER A 156 -12.34 -10.26 12.29
CA SER A 156 -11.96 -11.68 12.19
C SER A 156 -11.06 -12.11 13.34
N LEU A 157 -10.09 -11.29 13.72
CA LEU A 157 -9.21 -11.56 14.88
C LEU A 157 -9.99 -11.59 16.19
N LEU A 158 -10.91 -10.65 16.41
CA LEU A 158 -11.77 -10.61 17.60
C LEU A 158 -12.71 -11.82 17.70
N GLY A 159 -13.19 -12.29 16.55
CA GLY A 159 -14.08 -13.46 16.45
C GLY A 159 -13.35 -14.80 16.45
N GLY A 160 -12.01 -14.80 16.38
CA GLY A 160 -11.24 -16.05 16.27
C GLY A 160 -11.39 -16.74 14.92
N PHE A 161 -11.68 -16.00 13.85
CA PHE A 161 -11.86 -16.56 12.50
C PHE A 161 -10.56 -16.52 11.71
N ASP A 162 -10.30 -17.57 10.93
CA ASP A 162 -9.12 -17.67 10.08
C ASP A 162 -9.21 -16.84 8.79
N SER A 163 -10.43 -16.46 8.40
CA SER A 163 -10.67 -15.73 7.15
C SER A 163 -11.60 -14.54 7.35
N ILE A 164 -11.26 -13.41 6.72
CA ILE A 164 -12.14 -12.24 6.67
C ILE A 164 -13.47 -12.53 5.95
N ARG A 165 -13.55 -13.60 5.14
CA ARG A 165 -14.78 -14.01 4.47
C ARG A 165 -15.88 -14.43 5.46
N ASP A 166 -15.49 -14.88 6.65
CA ASP A 166 -16.43 -15.32 7.70
C ASP A 166 -17.10 -14.14 8.41
N VAL A 167 -16.56 -12.92 8.25
CA VAL A 167 -17.06 -11.69 8.88
C VAL A 167 -17.62 -10.67 7.88
N ILE A 168 -17.49 -10.91 6.58
CA ILE A 168 -18.08 -10.08 5.53
C ILE A 168 -19.43 -10.64 5.16
N ALA A 169 -20.49 -9.81 5.23
CA ALA A 169 -21.87 -10.24 4.99
C ALA A 169 -22.10 -10.82 3.57
N PHE A 170 -21.39 -10.25 2.57
CA PHE A 170 -21.52 -10.66 1.16
C PHE A 170 -20.13 -10.80 0.52
N PRO A 171 -19.36 -11.86 0.87
CA PRO A 171 -18.02 -12.05 0.36
C PRO A 171 -18.07 -12.43 -1.12
N LYS A 172 -17.15 -11.87 -1.91
CA LYS A 172 -16.98 -12.25 -3.31
C LYS A 172 -16.34 -13.63 -3.44
N SER A 173 -16.65 -14.33 -4.55
CA SER A 173 -15.97 -15.57 -4.91
C SER A 173 -14.46 -15.36 -5.18
N GLY A 174 -13.70 -16.46 -5.28
CA GLY A 174 -12.27 -16.39 -5.62
C GLY A 174 -11.94 -15.71 -6.95
N GLY A 175 -12.90 -15.70 -7.91
CA GLY A 175 -12.82 -14.98 -9.17
C GLY A 175 -13.25 -13.51 -9.11
N GLY A 176 -13.55 -12.97 -7.92
CA GLY A 176 -13.98 -11.59 -7.76
C GLY A 176 -15.48 -11.35 -8.09
N VAL A 177 -16.23 -12.42 -8.35
CA VAL A 177 -17.67 -12.35 -8.65
C VAL A 177 -18.46 -12.32 -7.35
N ASP A 178 -19.47 -11.45 -7.28
CA ASP A 178 -20.48 -11.46 -6.24
C ASP A 178 -21.54 -12.52 -6.58
N PRO A 179 -21.66 -13.61 -5.80
CA PRO A 179 -22.63 -14.67 -6.10
C PRO A 179 -24.10 -14.25 -5.96
N LEU A 180 -24.38 -13.15 -5.27
CA LEU A 180 -25.74 -12.66 -5.08
C LEU A 180 -26.22 -11.82 -6.26
N THR A 181 -25.35 -10.99 -6.82
CA THR A 181 -25.71 -9.99 -7.84
C THR A 181 -25.12 -10.29 -9.22
N ASP A 182 -24.30 -11.34 -9.33
CA ASP A 182 -23.49 -11.68 -10.51
C ASP A 182 -22.58 -10.52 -10.97
N ALA A 183 -22.24 -9.57 -10.08
CA ALA A 183 -21.29 -8.51 -10.37
C ALA A 183 -19.83 -9.04 -10.37
N PRO A 184 -18.95 -8.50 -11.23
CA PRO A 184 -19.19 -7.40 -12.17
C PRO A 184 -19.96 -7.83 -13.42
N ALA A 185 -20.94 -7.04 -13.81
CA ALA A 185 -21.74 -7.25 -15.01
C ALA A 185 -21.59 -6.06 -15.96
N ALA A 186 -21.79 -6.33 -17.26
CA ALA A 186 -21.71 -5.26 -18.27
C ALA A 186 -22.85 -4.25 -18.05
N ILE A 187 -22.54 -2.99 -17.98
CA ILE A 187 -23.54 -1.91 -17.90
C ILE A 187 -24.15 -1.70 -19.29
N PRO A 188 -25.49 -1.76 -19.45
CA PRO A 188 -26.15 -1.50 -20.71
C PRO A 188 -25.78 -0.14 -21.30
N ALA A 189 -25.69 -0.06 -22.63
CA ALA A 189 -25.26 1.17 -23.31
C ALA A 189 -26.14 2.39 -22.95
N ALA A 190 -27.42 2.20 -22.73
CA ALA A 190 -28.34 3.25 -22.30
C ALA A 190 -27.97 3.83 -20.93
N GLN A 191 -27.64 2.96 -19.97
CA GLN A 191 -27.20 3.39 -18.62
C GLN A 191 -25.83 4.07 -18.67
N ARG A 192 -24.89 3.54 -19.45
CA ARG A 192 -23.57 4.20 -19.67
C ARG A 192 -23.75 5.61 -20.23
N LYS A 193 -24.65 5.79 -21.18
CA LYS A 193 -24.95 7.11 -21.78
C LYS A 193 -25.61 8.06 -20.77
N ALA A 194 -26.44 7.56 -19.86
CA ALA A 194 -27.10 8.37 -18.86
C ALA A 194 -26.16 8.88 -17.74
N VAL A 195 -25.06 8.14 -17.46
CA VAL A 195 -24.05 8.49 -16.44
C VAL A 195 -22.71 8.90 -17.05
N SER A 196 -22.60 8.85 -18.37
CA SER A 196 -21.43 9.32 -19.10
C SER A 196 -21.34 10.83 -18.95
N TYR A 197 -20.41 11.29 -18.15
CA TYR A 197 -19.90 12.64 -18.28
C TYR A 197 -19.32 12.73 -19.70
N THR A 198 -19.95 13.52 -20.52
CA THR A 198 -19.40 13.88 -21.84
C THR A 198 -18.11 14.64 -21.62
N HIS A 199 -17.00 13.99 -21.88
CA HIS A 199 -15.75 14.68 -22.18
C HIS A 199 -15.75 15.06 -23.65
#